data_bd957661f30b6f89cdaa574f357c92a1
#
_entry.id   bd957661f30b6f89cdaa574f357c92a1
#
_cell.length_a   1.000
_cell.length_b   1.000
_cell.length_c   1.000
_cell.angle_alpha   90.00
_cell.angle_beta   90.00
_cell.angle_gamma   90.00
#
_symmetry.space_group_name_H-M   'P 1'
#
loop_
_entity.id
_entity.type
_entity.pdbx_description
1 polymer ?
#
loop_
_entity_poly.entity_id
_entity_poly.type
_entity_poly.pdbx_seq_one_letter_code
_entity_poly.pdbx_strand_id
1 'polypeptide(L)'
;MQLYLNFHNHIILVSSNEEATLIKLREEFNFFVQEMADSVQTTVEIFREVPPELPPMVAIKLTETCSIFKIGPRRYIDYRGEALTIWDKQEQTVRIYSLDHDRLYEISFLAIHSILGQELEKQGVCRVHALGVSLGTTATLVMLPSKGGKSTLLTHLIENPEIKILSDDMPLIDMNGNVHAFPSKISMDKKPEDGPLSRLSWTEFKRTQYPTKWTAGLSQLKDRIETKNLGKRMILVAGFRLSKGQSILTPVPKWKMILPIIEHMIIGMGLPQVIEMFLNFNVTEIFKLIYHSAIRSICAFQMLRKAKCFYFYMGPDRSYNAQLILDQMYEMQNSSI
;
A
#
# COMPACT_ATOMS: atom_id res chain seq x y z
N MET A 1 -9.27 -5.53 -23.46
CA MET A 1 -8.21 -6.36 -22.86
C MET A 1 -8.54 -6.66 -21.42
N GLN A 2 -7.95 -7.73 -20.84
CA GLN A 2 -8.26 -8.19 -19.48
C GLN A 2 -6.99 -8.53 -18.71
N LEU A 3 -7.04 -8.36 -17.38
CA LEU A 3 -5.96 -8.66 -16.44
C LEU A 3 -6.57 -9.31 -15.19
N TYR A 4 -6.10 -10.48 -14.80
CA TYR A 4 -6.49 -11.14 -13.56
C TYR A 4 -5.43 -10.88 -12.48
N LEU A 5 -5.87 -10.37 -11.33
CA LEU A 5 -5.03 -10.08 -10.18
C LEU A 5 -5.48 -10.94 -9.00
N ASN A 6 -4.59 -11.79 -8.49
CA ASN A 6 -4.85 -12.65 -7.35
C ASN A 6 -4.15 -12.12 -6.10
N PHE A 7 -4.92 -11.59 -5.17
CA PHE A 7 -4.45 -11.07 -3.89
C PHE A 7 -4.91 -11.98 -2.76
N HIS A 8 -4.08 -12.92 -2.33
CA HIS A 8 -4.41 -13.86 -1.25
C HIS A 8 -5.76 -14.58 -1.47
N ASN A 9 -5.97 -15.14 -2.66
CA ASN A 9 -7.19 -15.80 -3.11
C ASN A 9 -8.40 -14.87 -3.37
N HIS A 10 -8.24 -13.57 -3.26
CA HIS A 10 -9.23 -12.62 -3.78
C HIS A 10 -8.83 -12.21 -5.20
N ILE A 11 -9.65 -12.61 -6.17
CA ILE A 11 -9.35 -12.40 -7.58
C ILE A 11 -10.15 -11.21 -8.09
N ILE A 12 -9.41 -10.23 -8.62
CA ILE A 12 -9.96 -9.05 -9.28
C ILE A 12 -9.74 -9.20 -10.79
N LEU A 13 -10.81 -9.16 -11.56
CA LEU A 13 -10.75 -9.00 -13.00
C LEU A 13 -10.71 -7.51 -13.34
N VAL A 14 -9.67 -7.08 -14.00
CA VAL A 14 -9.56 -5.71 -14.53
C VAL A 14 -9.71 -5.76 -16.04
N SER A 15 -10.66 -5.01 -16.59
CA SER A 15 -10.85 -4.86 -18.03
C SER A 15 -10.77 -3.39 -18.43
N SER A 16 -10.26 -3.10 -19.63
CA SER A 16 -10.19 -1.75 -20.16
C SER A 16 -10.30 -1.72 -21.67
N ASN A 17 -10.87 -0.65 -22.19
CA ASN A 17 -10.80 -0.27 -23.61
C ASN A 17 -9.52 0.55 -23.92
N GLU A 18 -8.70 0.87 -22.89
CA GLU A 18 -7.41 1.53 -23.03
C GLU A 18 -6.26 0.61 -22.59
N GLU A 19 -5.42 0.21 -23.56
CA GLU A 19 -4.32 -0.72 -23.34
C GLU A 19 -3.25 -0.16 -22.40
N ALA A 20 -2.93 1.12 -22.52
CA ALA A 20 -1.85 1.75 -21.76
C ALA A 20 -2.11 1.72 -20.24
N THR A 21 -3.36 1.91 -19.81
CA THR A 21 -3.75 1.79 -18.39
C THR A 21 -3.57 0.36 -17.89
N LEU A 22 -3.97 -0.65 -18.67
CA LEU A 22 -3.77 -2.07 -18.27
C LEU A 22 -2.30 -2.45 -18.20
N ILE A 23 -1.46 -1.97 -19.11
CA ILE A 23 -0.01 -2.21 -19.07
C ILE A 23 0.58 -1.64 -17.78
N LYS A 24 0.26 -0.39 -17.45
CA LYS A 24 0.73 0.23 -16.19
C LYS A 24 0.26 -0.55 -14.95
N LEU A 25 -1.01 -0.96 -14.89
CA LEU A 25 -1.55 -1.75 -13.78
C LEU A 25 -0.91 -3.14 -13.70
N ARG A 26 -0.62 -3.78 -14.85
CA ARG A 26 0.09 -5.05 -14.92
C ARG A 26 1.51 -4.96 -14.37
N GLU A 27 2.24 -3.90 -14.72
CA GLU A 27 3.59 -3.66 -14.20
C GLU A 27 3.57 -3.44 -12.69
N GLU A 28 2.60 -2.67 -12.19
CA GLU A 28 2.44 -2.37 -10.78
C GLU A 28 2.13 -3.59 -9.94
N PHE A 29 1.19 -4.40 -10.40
CA PHE A 29 0.72 -5.60 -9.71
C PHE A 29 1.35 -6.89 -10.26
N ASN A 30 2.52 -6.82 -10.89
CA ASN A 30 3.16 -7.92 -11.62
C ASN A 30 3.23 -9.24 -10.82
N PHE A 31 3.47 -9.15 -9.51
CA PHE A 31 3.57 -10.33 -8.62
C PHE A 31 2.21 -10.98 -8.30
N PHE A 32 1.12 -10.32 -8.65
CA PHE A 32 -0.25 -10.78 -8.42
C PHE A 32 -0.97 -11.15 -9.71
N VAL A 33 -0.31 -10.98 -10.86
CA VAL A 33 -0.88 -11.31 -12.18
C VAL A 33 -0.95 -12.82 -12.35
N GLN A 34 -2.11 -13.31 -12.79
CA GLN A 34 -2.30 -14.68 -13.26
C GLN A 34 -2.92 -14.71 -14.66
N GLU A 35 -2.74 -15.80 -15.40
CA GLU A 35 -3.20 -15.90 -16.78
C GLU A 35 -4.72 -16.09 -16.87
N MET A 36 -5.27 -16.90 -15.98
CA MET A 36 -6.71 -17.24 -15.93
C MET A 36 -7.16 -17.42 -14.48
N ALA A 37 -8.45 -17.33 -14.27
CA ALA A 37 -9.09 -17.61 -12.98
C ALA A 37 -10.42 -18.35 -13.16
N ASP A 38 -10.65 -19.37 -12.33
CA ASP A 38 -11.91 -20.14 -12.32
C ASP A 38 -13.07 -19.35 -11.71
N SER A 39 -12.77 -18.38 -10.84
CA SER A 39 -13.77 -17.52 -10.20
C SER A 39 -13.23 -16.11 -10.02
N VAL A 40 -14.07 -15.11 -10.23
CA VAL A 40 -13.78 -13.69 -10.05
C VAL A 40 -14.68 -13.17 -8.93
N GLN A 41 -14.08 -12.55 -7.90
CA GLN A 41 -14.83 -11.98 -6.79
C GLN A 41 -15.18 -10.51 -7.00
N THR A 42 -14.37 -9.78 -7.76
CA THR A 42 -14.62 -8.36 -8.05
C THR A 42 -14.18 -8.04 -9.48
N THR A 43 -14.96 -7.22 -10.17
CA THR A 43 -14.62 -6.72 -11.50
C THR A 43 -14.36 -5.23 -11.46
N VAL A 44 -13.30 -4.79 -12.14
CA VAL A 44 -12.98 -3.37 -12.36
C VAL A 44 -12.97 -3.11 -13.86
N GLU A 45 -13.91 -2.33 -14.32
CA GLU A 45 -14.08 -1.95 -15.73
C GLU A 45 -13.63 -0.51 -15.93
N ILE A 46 -12.67 -0.28 -16.82
CA ILE A 46 -12.01 1.00 -17.02
C ILE A 46 -12.29 1.48 -18.44
N PHE A 47 -12.88 2.66 -18.56
CA PHE A 47 -13.32 3.23 -19.82
C PHE A 47 -12.67 4.59 -20.07
N ARG A 48 -11.87 4.71 -21.12
CA ARG A 48 -11.41 6.00 -21.62
C ARG A 48 -12.49 6.63 -22.47
N GLU A 49 -13.49 7.16 -21.79
CA GLU A 49 -14.72 7.70 -22.38
C GLU A 49 -15.19 8.90 -21.54
N VAL A 50 -16.06 9.70 -22.13
CA VAL A 50 -16.77 10.73 -21.39
C VAL A 50 -17.60 10.07 -20.29
N PRO A 51 -17.50 10.53 -19.03
CA PRO A 51 -18.36 10.03 -17.97
C PRO A 51 -19.85 10.10 -18.37
N PRO A 52 -20.63 9.02 -18.15
CA PRO A 52 -22.06 9.07 -18.43
C PRO A 52 -22.77 10.12 -17.57
N GLU A 53 -23.80 10.72 -18.10
CA GLU A 53 -24.66 11.65 -17.36
C GLU A 53 -25.28 10.95 -16.14
N LEU A 54 -25.21 11.63 -15.01
CA LEU A 54 -25.83 11.14 -13.80
C LEU A 54 -27.30 11.50 -13.77
N PRO A 55 -28.18 10.56 -13.35
CA PRO A 55 -29.57 10.90 -13.11
C PRO A 55 -29.67 11.96 -12.00
N PRO A 56 -30.76 12.75 -11.93
CA PRO A 56 -30.96 13.72 -10.87
C PRO A 56 -30.84 13.07 -9.49
N MET A 57 -29.86 13.48 -8.71
CA MET A 57 -29.52 12.90 -7.39
C MET A 57 -29.12 13.99 -6.41
N VAL A 58 -29.41 13.73 -5.13
CA VAL A 58 -28.89 14.57 -4.05
C VAL A 58 -27.54 13.98 -3.58
N ALA A 59 -26.52 14.82 -3.55
CA ALA A 59 -25.21 14.40 -3.05
C ALA A 59 -25.31 14.07 -1.55
N ILE A 60 -24.79 12.90 -1.17
CA ILE A 60 -24.67 12.52 0.25
C ILE A 60 -23.45 13.18 0.91
N LYS A 61 -22.47 13.59 0.10
CA LYS A 61 -21.28 14.32 0.53
C LYS A 61 -20.69 15.13 -0.61
N LEU A 62 -20.23 16.31 -0.28
CA LEU A 62 -19.45 17.18 -1.17
C LEU A 62 -18.07 17.41 -0.55
N THR A 63 -17.03 17.30 -1.36
CA THR A 63 -15.65 17.62 -1.01
C THR A 63 -15.10 18.64 -1.99
N GLU A 64 -13.91 19.16 -1.76
CA GLU A 64 -13.22 20.03 -2.72
C GLU A 64 -12.96 19.32 -4.06
N THR A 65 -12.87 18.01 -4.07
CA THR A 65 -12.39 17.22 -5.22
C THR A 65 -13.48 16.39 -5.88
N CYS A 66 -14.54 16.03 -5.17
CA CYS A 66 -15.59 15.19 -5.72
C CYS A 66 -16.96 15.40 -5.04
N SER A 67 -17.99 14.94 -5.73
CA SER A 67 -19.37 14.79 -5.24
C SER A 67 -19.70 13.31 -5.13
N ILE A 68 -20.28 12.89 -4.01
CA ILE A 68 -20.62 11.49 -3.75
C ILE A 68 -22.13 11.34 -3.70
N PHE A 69 -22.67 10.39 -4.47
CA PHE A 69 -24.08 10.06 -4.53
C PHE A 69 -24.30 8.57 -4.26
N LYS A 70 -25.53 8.20 -3.90
CA LYS A 70 -25.91 6.82 -3.68
C LYS A 70 -27.33 6.56 -4.15
N ILE A 71 -27.52 5.50 -4.93
CA ILE A 71 -28.82 4.95 -5.32
C ILE A 71 -28.80 3.44 -5.07
N GLY A 72 -29.59 2.98 -4.11
CA GLY A 72 -29.61 1.56 -3.75
C GLY A 72 -28.22 1.02 -3.38
N PRO A 73 -27.76 -0.06 -4.02
CA PRO A 73 -26.43 -0.63 -3.78
C PRO A 73 -25.31 0.16 -4.46
N ARG A 74 -25.64 1.06 -5.41
CA ARG A 74 -24.66 1.79 -6.23
C ARG A 74 -24.21 3.06 -5.55
N ARG A 75 -22.89 3.30 -5.60
CA ARG A 75 -22.25 4.54 -5.20
C ARG A 75 -21.60 5.19 -6.42
N TYR A 76 -21.81 6.49 -6.57
CA TYR A 76 -21.26 7.29 -7.64
C TYR A 76 -20.33 8.32 -7.02
N ILE A 77 -19.10 8.41 -7.52
CA ILE A 77 -18.10 9.40 -7.12
C ILE A 77 -17.77 10.20 -8.37
N ASP A 78 -18.32 11.39 -8.45
CA ASP A 78 -18.10 12.32 -9.56
C ASP A 78 -16.98 13.28 -9.20
N TYR A 79 -15.91 13.25 -9.96
CA TYR A 79 -14.74 14.09 -9.82
C TYR A 79 -14.88 15.36 -10.67
N ARG A 80 -15.91 16.15 -10.37
CA ARG A 80 -16.17 17.43 -11.04
C ARG A 80 -16.43 17.31 -12.55
N GLY A 81 -17.01 16.22 -13.00
CA GLY A 81 -17.27 15.93 -14.41
C GLY A 81 -16.07 15.45 -15.22
N GLU A 82 -14.84 15.48 -14.65
CA GLU A 82 -13.63 15.00 -15.33
C GLU A 82 -13.45 13.49 -15.28
N ALA A 83 -13.98 12.87 -14.25
CA ALA A 83 -13.98 11.42 -14.09
C ALA A 83 -15.18 10.98 -13.24
N LEU A 84 -15.63 9.74 -13.42
CA LEU A 84 -16.69 9.13 -12.63
C LEU A 84 -16.31 7.72 -12.23
N THR A 85 -16.51 7.40 -10.96
CA THR A 85 -16.45 6.01 -10.46
C THR A 85 -17.82 5.57 -10.02
N ILE A 86 -18.29 4.44 -10.54
CA ILE A 86 -19.55 3.79 -10.16
C ILE A 86 -19.21 2.46 -9.48
N TRP A 87 -19.48 2.35 -8.19
CA TRP A 87 -19.29 1.11 -7.45
C TRP A 87 -20.63 0.44 -7.16
N ASP A 88 -20.89 -0.66 -7.84
CA ASP A 88 -22.05 -1.51 -7.58
C ASP A 88 -21.66 -2.61 -6.57
N LYS A 89 -22.16 -2.48 -5.35
CA LYS A 89 -21.85 -3.42 -4.25
C LYS A 89 -22.58 -4.76 -4.39
N GLN A 90 -23.66 -4.81 -5.13
CA GLN A 90 -24.42 -6.05 -5.36
C GLN A 90 -23.73 -6.89 -6.44
N GLU A 91 -23.34 -6.26 -7.53
CA GLU A 91 -22.64 -6.91 -8.64
C GLU A 91 -21.13 -7.08 -8.37
N GLN A 92 -20.60 -6.52 -7.27
CA GLN A 92 -19.17 -6.46 -6.96
C GLN A 92 -18.35 -5.87 -8.13
N THR A 93 -18.89 -4.84 -8.78
CA THR A 93 -18.32 -4.23 -9.97
C THR A 93 -18.02 -2.76 -9.73
N VAL A 94 -16.82 -2.32 -10.15
CA VAL A 94 -16.43 -0.92 -10.18
C VAL A 94 -16.21 -0.48 -11.62
N ARG A 95 -16.93 0.55 -12.08
CA ARG A 95 -16.77 1.16 -13.40
C ARG A 95 -16.12 2.53 -13.24
N ILE A 96 -15.09 2.80 -14.03
CA ILE A 96 -14.31 4.04 -13.96
C ILE A 96 -14.26 4.65 -15.35
N TYR A 97 -14.61 5.93 -15.44
CA TYR A 97 -14.69 6.69 -16.67
C TYR A 97 -13.83 7.95 -16.57
N SER A 98 -13.00 8.24 -17.56
CA SER A 98 -12.33 9.52 -17.76
C SER A 98 -11.73 9.58 -19.17
N LEU A 99 -11.65 10.77 -19.76
CA LEU A 99 -10.88 10.99 -20.99
C LEU A 99 -9.38 11.22 -20.70
N ASP A 100 -9.05 11.69 -19.50
CA ASP A 100 -7.68 11.89 -19.05
C ASP A 100 -7.03 10.56 -18.65
N HIS A 101 -5.97 10.19 -19.35
CA HIS A 101 -5.23 8.94 -19.15
C HIS A 101 -4.59 8.84 -17.75
N ASP A 102 -3.93 9.90 -17.29
CA ASP A 102 -3.22 9.88 -16.02
C ASP A 102 -4.22 9.79 -14.85
N ARG A 103 -5.34 10.49 -14.95
CA ARG A 103 -6.43 10.44 -13.98
C ARG A 103 -7.14 9.08 -13.97
N LEU A 104 -7.38 8.51 -15.14
CA LEU A 104 -7.97 7.18 -15.29
C LEU A 104 -7.13 6.12 -14.59
N TYR A 105 -5.82 6.16 -14.81
CA TYR A 105 -4.88 5.26 -14.14
C TYR A 105 -4.84 5.50 -12.62
N GLU A 106 -4.74 6.76 -12.16
CA GLU A 106 -4.70 7.10 -10.73
C GLU A 106 -5.93 6.58 -9.98
N ILE A 107 -7.13 6.83 -10.51
CA ILE A 107 -8.39 6.39 -9.89
C ILE A 107 -8.47 4.86 -9.90
N SER A 108 -8.10 4.22 -11.00
CA SER A 108 -8.14 2.75 -11.12
C SER A 108 -7.19 2.07 -10.12
N PHE A 109 -5.97 2.58 -10.01
CA PHE A 109 -5.00 2.13 -9.02
C PHE A 109 -5.53 2.26 -7.58
N LEU A 110 -6.05 3.43 -7.22
CA LEU A 110 -6.60 3.67 -5.89
C LEU A 110 -7.86 2.84 -5.62
N ALA A 111 -8.70 2.61 -6.61
CA ALA A 111 -9.90 1.78 -6.49
C ALA A 111 -9.52 0.31 -6.20
N ILE A 112 -8.56 -0.25 -6.95
CA ILE A 112 -8.05 -1.62 -6.71
C ILE A 112 -7.49 -1.74 -5.30
N HIS A 113 -6.65 -0.80 -4.85
CA HIS A 113 -6.12 -0.80 -3.48
C HIS A 113 -7.20 -0.66 -2.41
N SER A 114 -8.27 0.06 -2.71
CA SER A 114 -9.40 0.26 -1.79
C SER A 114 -10.21 -1.02 -1.62
N ILE A 115 -10.52 -1.69 -2.73
CA ILE A 115 -11.20 -2.99 -2.72
C ILE A 115 -10.36 -4.02 -1.98
N LEU A 116 -9.08 -4.12 -2.38
CA LEU A 116 -8.12 -5.03 -1.78
C LEU A 116 -8.04 -4.86 -0.26
N GLY A 117 -7.99 -3.61 0.23
CA GLY A 117 -7.90 -3.36 1.67
C GLY A 117 -9.08 -3.93 2.45
N GLN A 118 -10.30 -3.78 1.94
CA GLN A 118 -11.49 -4.35 2.58
C GLN A 118 -11.49 -5.88 2.53
N GLU A 119 -11.15 -6.46 1.41
CA GLU A 119 -11.20 -7.91 1.22
C GLU A 119 -10.11 -8.62 2.01
N LEU A 120 -8.90 -8.08 2.09
CA LEU A 120 -7.84 -8.62 2.94
C LEU A 120 -8.22 -8.56 4.43
N GLU A 121 -8.81 -7.46 4.89
CA GLU A 121 -9.25 -7.35 6.29
C GLU A 121 -10.34 -8.36 6.65
N LYS A 122 -11.27 -8.69 5.73
CA LYS A 122 -12.24 -9.79 5.93
C LYS A 122 -11.56 -11.15 6.10
N GLN A 123 -10.39 -11.33 5.47
CA GLN A 123 -9.58 -12.53 5.59
C GLN A 123 -8.62 -12.48 6.80
N GLY A 124 -8.69 -11.44 7.62
CA GLY A 124 -7.79 -11.26 8.77
C GLY A 124 -6.37 -10.84 8.39
N VAL A 125 -6.20 -10.22 7.24
CA VAL A 125 -4.91 -9.69 6.76
C VAL A 125 -4.99 -8.18 6.66
N CYS A 126 -4.12 -7.46 7.33
CA CYS A 126 -4.15 -6.02 7.45
C CYS A 126 -2.93 -5.37 6.81
N ARG A 127 -3.13 -4.21 6.19
CA ARG A 127 -2.07 -3.39 5.61
C ARG A 127 -1.42 -2.52 6.68
N VAL A 128 -0.10 -2.34 6.57
CA VAL A 128 0.66 -1.39 7.41
C VAL A 128 1.37 -0.40 6.53
N HIS A 129 1.22 0.90 6.77
CA HIS A 129 1.99 1.94 6.06
C HIS A 129 3.43 1.97 6.59
N ALA A 130 4.27 1.09 6.06
CA ALA A 130 5.66 0.91 6.46
C ALA A 130 6.51 0.45 5.27
N LEU A 131 7.80 0.74 5.33
CA LEU A 131 8.79 -0.01 4.56
C LEU A 131 8.95 -1.40 5.21
N GLY A 132 8.84 -2.46 4.43
CA GLY A 132 9.08 -3.83 4.85
C GLY A 132 10.27 -4.44 4.12
N VAL A 133 11.25 -4.94 4.87
CA VAL A 133 12.39 -5.69 4.35
C VAL A 133 12.65 -6.92 5.21
N SER A 134 13.41 -7.88 4.68
CA SER A 134 13.83 -9.07 5.43
C SER A 134 15.32 -9.37 5.26
N LEU A 135 15.89 -9.98 6.29
CA LEU A 135 17.22 -10.59 6.28
C LEU A 135 17.08 -12.00 6.87
N GLY A 136 17.25 -13.02 6.05
CA GLY A 136 17.00 -14.41 6.44
C GLY A 136 15.54 -14.60 6.95
N THR A 137 15.37 -14.92 8.23
CA THR A 137 14.05 -15.09 8.87
C THR A 137 13.56 -13.87 9.66
N THR A 138 14.34 -12.79 9.67
CA THR A 138 14.02 -11.56 10.38
C THR A 138 13.32 -10.58 9.46
N ALA A 139 12.08 -10.23 9.80
CA ALA A 139 11.33 -9.14 9.14
C ALA A 139 11.57 -7.83 9.87
N THR A 140 11.76 -6.75 9.13
CA THR A 140 11.89 -5.40 9.66
C THR A 140 10.85 -4.50 9.01
N LEU A 141 10.03 -3.85 9.84
CA LEU A 141 9.03 -2.88 9.42
C LEU A 141 9.43 -1.50 9.93
N VAL A 142 9.60 -0.54 9.01
CA VAL A 142 9.97 0.83 9.34
C VAL A 142 8.80 1.76 9.02
N MET A 143 8.11 2.18 10.06
CA MET A 143 7.01 3.15 10.00
C MET A 143 7.60 4.56 9.97
N LEU A 144 7.37 5.26 8.89
CA LEU A 144 7.77 6.65 8.68
C LEU A 144 6.58 7.42 8.08
N PRO A 145 6.39 8.69 8.43
CA PRO A 145 5.36 9.50 7.80
C PRO A 145 5.56 9.58 6.27
N SER A 146 4.54 10.03 5.57
CA SER A 146 4.67 10.32 4.13
C SER A 146 5.84 11.29 3.92
N LYS A 147 6.65 11.05 2.88
CA LYS A 147 7.92 11.78 2.61
C LYS A 147 8.97 11.64 3.72
N GLY A 148 8.82 10.72 4.66
CA GLY A 148 9.77 10.44 5.74
C GLY A 148 11.07 9.77 5.28
N GLY A 149 11.19 9.32 4.01
CA GLY A 149 12.41 8.74 3.45
C GLY A 149 12.42 7.21 3.37
N LYS A 150 11.25 6.53 3.43
CA LYS A 150 11.15 5.06 3.30
C LYS A 150 11.86 4.52 2.05
N SER A 151 11.49 5.01 0.87
CA SER A 151 12.05 4.55 -0.40
C SER A 151 13.54 4.90 -0.53
N THR A 152 13.98 6.04 0.05
CA THR A 152 15.40 6.38 0.14
C THR A 152 16.16 5.41 1.05
N LEU A 153 15.58 5.03 2.20
CA LEU A 153 16.17 4.03 3.09
C LEU A 153 16.25 2.67 2.38
N LEU A 154 15.21 2.28 1.65
CA LEU A 154 15.21 1.05 0.85
C LEU A 154 16.36 1.04 -0.17
N THR A 155 16.62 2.16 -0.86
CA THR A 155 17.71 2.26 -1.85
C THR A 155 19.05 1.80 -1.26
N HIS A 156 19.38 2.25 -0.03
CA HIS A 156 20.64 1.88 0.63
C HIS A 156 20.59 0.50 1.30
N LEU A 157 19.44 0.08 1.84
CA LEU A 157 19.32 -1.27 2.41
C LEU A 157 19.52 -2.37 1.36
N ILE A 158 18.99 -2.16 0.15
CA ILE A 158 19.05 -3.16 -0.93
C ILE A 158 20.44 -3.25 -1.60
N GLU A 159 21.38 -2.35 -1.27
CA GLU A 159 22.79 -2.50 -1.64
C GLU A 159 23.39 -3.77 -1.01
N ASN A 160 22.91 -4.17 0.16
CA ASN A 160 23.24 -5.46 0.74
C ASN A 160 22.48 -6.60 -0.02
N PRO A 161 23.23 -7.57 -0.62
CA PRO A 161 22.63 -8.64 -1.44
C PRO A 161 21.73 -9.61 -0.67
N GLU A 162 21.86 -9.71 0.65
CA GLU A 162 21.05 -10.60 1.49
C GLU A 162 19.68 -10.01 1.85
N ILE A 163 19.51 -8.69 1.69
CA ILE A 163 18.24 -8.03 1.96
C ILE A 163 17.23 -8.36 0.87
N LYS A 164 16.04 -8.76 1.30
CA LYS A 164 14.87 -8.93 0.42
C LYS A 164 13.79 -7.91 0.75
N ILE A 165 13.04 -7.52 -0.28
CA ILE A 165 11.94 -6.55 -0.18
C ILE A 165 10.66 -7.31 0.17
N LEU A 166 9.97 -6.85 1.19
CA LEU A 166 8.59 -7.23 1.50
C LEU A 166 7.61 -6.25 0.83
N SER A 167 7.85 -4.96 1.00
CA SER A 167 7.10 -3.87 0.36
C SER A 167 7.77 -2.53 0.61
N ASP A 168 7.72 -1.61 -0.34
CA ASP A 168 8.19 -0.22 -0.13
C ASP A 168 7.28 0.55 0.82
N ASP A 169 5.97 0.31 0.76
CA ASP A 169 5.00 1.18 1.44
C ASP A 169 3.88 0.44 2.17
N MET A 170 3.64 -0.84 1.88
CA MET A 170 2.44 -1.53 2.35
C MET A 170 2.65 -3.05 2.58
N PRO A 171 3.53 -3.48 3.51
CA PRO A 171 3.56 -4.88 3.92
C PRO A 171 2.26 -5.28 4.62
N LEU A 172 1.96 -6.57 4.63
CA LEU A 172 0.75 -7.12 5.19
C LEU A 172 1.03 -7.87 6.50
N ILE A 173 0.09 -7.81 7.44
CA ILE A 173 0.16 -8.53 8.72
C ILE A 173 -1.10 -9.38 8.90
N ASP A 174 -0.93 -10.67 9.17
CA ASP A 174 -2.04 -11.57 9.47
C ASP A 174 -2.45 -11.56 10.97
N MET A 175 -3.55 -12.25 11.30
CA MET A 175 -4.05 -12.38 12.67
C MET A 175 -3.12 -13.14 13.61
N ASN A 176 -2.09 -13.82 13.10
CA ASN A 176 -1.03 -14.44 13.88
C ASN A 176 0.17 -13.51 14.07
N GLY A 177 0.15 -12.31 13.47
CA GLY A 177 1.25 -11.35 13.48
C GLY A 177 2.41 -11.75 12.57
N ASN A 178 2.17 -12.55 11.54
CA ASN A 178 3.18 -12.80 10.51
C ASN A 178 3.14 -11.71 9.46
N VAL A 179 4.31 -11.42 8.89
CA VAL A 179 4.47 -10.45 7.82
C VAL A 179 4.41 -11.17 6.48
N HIS A 180 3.60 -10.64 5.57
CA HIS A 180 3.51 -11.10 4.19
C HIS A 180 3.99 -10.00 3.26
N ALA A 181 4.67 -10.37 2.18
CA ALA A 181 5.09 -9.42 1.18
C ALA A 181 3.90 -8.87 0.38
N PHE A 182 4.00 -7.58 0.06
CA PHE A 182 3.15 -6.94 -0.93
C PHE A 182 4.03 -6.12 -1.89
N PRO A 183 4.73 -6.80 -2.81
CA PRO A 183 5.67 -6.16 -3.72
C PRO A 183 4.92 -5.48 -4.88
N SER A 184 4.47 -4.27 -4.63
CA SER A 184 3.94 -3.38 -5.67
C SER A 184 5.05 -2.54 -6.30
N LYS A 185 4.76 -1.30 -6.69
CA LYS A 185 5.79 -0.37 -7.18
C LYS A 185 6.60 0.26 -6.05
N ILE A 186 7.78 0.76 -6.39
CA ILE A 186 8.52 1.75 -5.62
C ILE A 186 8.18 3.14 -6.14
N SER A 187 8.02 4.12 -5.23
CA SER A 187 7.71 5.51 -5.59
C SER A 187 8.69 6.47 -4.93
N MET A 188 9.33 7.34 -5.73
CA MET A 188 10.33 8.31 -5.28
C MET A 188 10.09 9.69 -5.88
N ASP A 189 10.51 10.76 -5.17
CA ASP A 189 10.43 12.13 -5.70
C ASP A 189 11.48 12.39 -6.79
N LYS A 190 12.59 11.64 -6.78
CA LYS A 190 13.67 11.66 -7.79
C LYS A 190 14.13 10.24 -8.09
N LYS A 191 14.53 10.00 -9.33
CA LYS A 191 15.15 8.73 -9.70
C LYS A 191 16.44 8.53 -8.91
N PRO A 192 16.74 7.32 -8.41
CA PRO A 192 18.05 7.01 -7.86
C PRO A 192 19.10 7.04 -8.97
N GLU A 193 20.24 7.66 -8.70
CA GLU A 193 21.35 7.77 -9.65
C GLU A 193 22.24 6.53 -9.62
N ASP A 194 22.31 5.88 -8.44
CA ASP A 194 23.20 4.76 -8.15
C ASP A 194 22.45 3.57 -7.53
N GLY A 195 23.15 2.44 -7.42
CA GLY A 195 22.69 1.24 -6.74
C GLY A 195 21.72 0.38 -7.54
N PRO A 196 21.20 -0.71 -6.93
CA PRO A 196 20.33 -1.66 -7.62
C PRO A 196 19.04 -1.05 -8.17
N LEU A 197 18.47 -0.05 -7.50
CA LEU A 197 17.23 0.59 -7.93
C LEU A 197 17.40 1.53 -9.14
N SER A 198 18.61 2.04 -9.41
CA SER A 198 18.86 2.89 -10.59
C SER A 198 18.63 2.14 -11.91
N ARG A 199 18.75 0.81 -11.88
CA ARG A 199 18.60 -0.06 -13.06
C ARG A 199 17.14 -0.34 -13.43
N LEU A 200 16.19 0.04 -12.58
CA LEU A 200 14.76 -0.17 -12.85
C LEU A 200 14.25 0.77 -13.95
N SER A 201 13.22 0.36 -14.64
CA SER A 201 12.50 1.18 -15.61
C SER A 201 11.60 2.17 -14.87
N TRP A 202 12.10 3.40 -14.70
CA TRP A 202 11.37 4.45 -14.01
C TRP A 202 10.45 5.20 -14.97
N THR A 203 9.18 5.31 -14.60
CA THR A 203 8.16 6.09 -15.31
C THR A 203 7.66 7.24 -14.44
N GLU A 204 7.28 8.34 -15.08
CA GLU A 204 6.68 9.48 -14.39
C GLU A 204 5.22 9.15 -14.05
N PHE A 205 4.84 9.35 -12.80
CA PHE A 205 3.48 9.22 -12.32
C PHE A 205 2.92 10.59 -11.95
N LYS A 206 2.13 11.16 -12.83
CA LYS A 206 1.40 12.40 -12.58
C LYS A 206 0.18 12.13 -11.72
N ARG A 207 -0.01 12.95 -10.72
CA ARG A 207 -1.13 12.86 -9.77
C ARG A 207 -1.87 14.17 -9.74
N THR A 208 -3.21 14.10 -9.69
CA THR A 208 -4.05 15.30 -9.79
C THR A 208 -3.88 16.26 -8.61
N GLN A 209 -3.74 15.72 -7.39
CA GLN A 209 -3.70 16.52 -6.16
C GLN A 209 -2.35 16.55 -5.47
N TYR A 210 -1.36 15.82 -5.98
CA TYR A 210 -0.06 15.66 -5.34
C TYR A 210 1.06 15.88 -6.36
N PRO A 211 2.25 16.25 -5.90
CA PRO A 211 3.41 16.34 -6.78
C PRO A 211 3.65 15.05 -7.55
N THR A 212 4.08 15.19 -8.78
CA THR A 212 4.53 14.08 -9.64
C THR A 212 5.60 13.25 -8.92
N LYS A 213 5.56 11.93 -9.09
CA LYS A 213 6.56 11.00 -8.59
C LYS A 213 7.16 10.17 -9.73
N TRP A 214 8.34 9.66 -9.50
CA TRP A 214 8.91 8.58 -10.30
C TRP A 214 8.50 7.24 -9.67
N THR A 215 8.03 6.33 -10.50
CA THR A 215 7.61 4.99 -10.07
C THR A 215 8.29 3.92 -10.91
N ALA A 216 8.61 2.80 -10.29
CA ALA A 216 9.16 1.63 -10.97
C ALA A 216 8.55 0.34 -10.41
N GLY A 217 8.17 -0.57 -11.30
CA GLY A 217 7.77 -1.92 -10.92
C GLY A 217 8.95 -2.75 -10.43
N LEU A 218 8.68 -3.74 -9.60
CA LEU A 218 9.71 -4.60 -9.00
C LEU A 218 10.02 -5.86 -9.84
N SER A 219 9.47 -6.00 -11.04
CA SER A 219 9.64 -7.17 -11.90
C SER A 219 11.10 -7.54 -12.20
N GLN A 220 11.99 -6.53 -12.28
CA GLN A 220 13.42 -6.72 -12.52
C GLN A 220 14.20 -7.14 -11.25
N LEU A 221 13.56 -7.13 -10.09
CA LEU A 221 14.13 -7.50 -8.79
C LEU A 221 13.45 -8.74 -8.19
N LYS A 222 12.94 -9.66 -9.01
CA LYS A 222 12.21 -10.86 -8.54
C LYS A 222 13.00 -11.66 -7.50
N ASP A 223 14.29 -11.83 -7.70
CA ASP A 223 15.17 -12.58 -6.77
C ASP A 223 15.37 -11.85 -5.44
N ARG A 224 15.06 -10.57 -5.37
CA ARG A 224 15.16 -9.71 -4.19
C ARG A 224 13.82 -9.54 -3.46
N ILE A 225 12.77 -10.18 -3.93
CA ILE A 225 11.46 -10.16 -3.27
C ILE A 225 11.38 -11.33 -2.28
N GLU A 226 10.89 -11.04 -1.07
CA GLU A 226 10.60 -12.08 -0.09
C GLU A 226 9.28 -12.78 -0.46
N THR A 227 9.34 -14.11 -0.57
CA THR A 227 8.17 -14.92 -0.92
C THR A 227 7.61 -15.71 0.27
N LYS A 228 8.33 -15.71 1.40
CA LYS A 228 7.94 -16.45 2.60
C LYS A 228 7.20 -15.56 3.58
N ASN A 229 6.27 -16.15 4.30
CA ASN A 229 5.63 -15.49 5.43
C ASN A 229 6.60 -15.51 6.63
N LEU A 230 6.90 -14.33 7.17
CA LEU A 230 7.86 -14.15 8.24
C LEU A 230 7.15 -13.85 9.56
N GLY A 231 7.42 -14.61 10.61
CA GLY A 231 6.71 -14.42 11.87
C GLY A 231 7.50 -14.77 13.13
N LYS A 232 8.70 -15.35 12.98
CA LYS A 232 9.49 -15.77 14.13
C LYS A 232 10.29 -14.63 14.75
N ARG A 233 10.85 -13.75 13.92
CA ARG A 233 11.71 -12.63 14.34
C ARG A 233 11.25 -11.36 13.66
N MET A 234 11.02 -10.32 14.44
CA MET A 234 10.51 -9.06 13.92
C MET A 234 11.17 -7.88 14.61
N ILE A 235 11.56 -6.90 13.81
CA ILE A 235 11.99 -5.57 14.25
C ILE A 235 10.92 -4.57 13.81
N LEU A 236 10.44 -3.79 14.74
CA LEU A 236 9.45 -2.74 14.48
C LEU A 236 10.08 -1.38 14.83
N VAL A 237 10.16 -0.52 13.84
CA VAL A 237 10.81 0.77 13.94
C VAL A 237 9.80 1.88 13.71
N ALA A 238 9.72 2.84 14.63
CA ALA A 238 9.03 4.11 14.39
C ALA A 238 10.09 5.19 14.16
N GLY A 239 10.09 5.79 12.97
CA GLY A 239 11.11 6.71 12.54
C GLY A 239 10.67 8.17 12.55
N PHE A 240 11.63 9.05 12.87
CA PHE A 240 11.49 10.50 12.91
C PHE A 240 12.64 11.13 12.13
N ARG A 241 12.32 12.00 11.17
CA ARG A 241 13.34 12.65 10.37
C ARG A 241 13.92 13.86 11.09
N LEU A 242 15.25 13.89 11.23
CA LEU A 242 15.99 15.05 11.73
C LEU A 242 16.49 15.89 10.55
N SER A 243 16.41 17.20 10.67
CA SER A 243 16.98 18.12 9.69
C SER A 243 18.52 18.22 9.80
N LYS A 244 19.05 17.97 11.00
CA LYS A 244 20.48 18.02 11.35
C LYS A 244 20.79 17.00 12.43
N GLY A 245 22.05 16.62 12.57
CA GLY A 245 22.53 15.73 13.62
C GLY A 245 22.78 14.30 13.13
N GLN A 246 23.36 13.51 14.01
CA GLN A 246 23.66 12.10 13.74
C GLN A 246 22.42 11.24 13.94
N SER A 247 22.30 10.19 13.15
CA SER A 247 21.23 9.22 13.28
C SER A 247 21.39 8.36 14.53
N ILE A 248 20.28 8.07 15.19
CA ILE A 248 20.25 7.26 16.41
C ILE A 248 19.10 6.25 16.31
N LEU A 249 19.42 4.98 16.52
CA LEU A 249 18.44 3.91 16.66
C LEU A 249 18.46 3.43 18.13
N THR A 250 17.33 3.63 18.83
CA THR A 250 17.23 3.38 20.27
C THR A 250 16.15 2.35 20.57
N PRO A 251 16.44 1.28 21.34
CA PRO A 251 15.43 0.34 21.79
C PRO A 251 14.41 1.02 22.69
N VAL A 252 13.14 0.66 22.50
CA VAL A 252 12.04 1.22 23.28
C VAL A 252 11.08 0.13 23.77
N PRO A 253 10.43 0.31 24.90
CA PRO A 253 9.40 -0.63 25.34
C PRO A 253 8.21 -0.63 24.39
N LYS A 254 7.56 -1.78 24.23
CA LYS A 254 6.48 -2.03 23.27
C LYS A 254 5.33 -1.02 23.33
N TRP A 255 4.99 -0.52 24.53
CA TRP A 255 3.90 0.44 24.69
C TRP A 255 4.14 1.77 23.96
N LYS A 256 5.40 2.17 23.74
CA LYS A 256 5.74 3.35 22.95
C LYS A 256 5.40 3.22 21.46
N MET A 257 5.22 1.99 20.98
CA MET A 257 4.82 1.72 19.59
C MET A 257 3.31 1.83 19.36
N ILE A 258 2.50 1.95 20.42
CA ILE A 258 1.03 1.98 20.29
C ILE A 258 0.59 3.12 19.38
N LEU A 259 1.09 4.35 19.62
CA LEU A 259 0.70 5.51 18.81
C LEU A 259 1.14 5.40 17.34
N PRO A 260 2.40 5.07 17.01
CA PRO A 260 2.79 4.76 15.62
C PRO A 260 1.94 3.67 14.96
N ILE A 261 1.59 2.62 15.68
CA ILE A 261 0.74 1.55 15.16
C ILE A 261 -0.69 2.06 14.87
N ILE A 262 -1.26 2.83 15.77
CA ILE A 262 -2.57 3.46 15.54
C ILE A 262 -2.54 4.30 14.26
N GLU A 263 -1.54 5.14 14.10
CA GLU A 263 -1.38 6.02 12.95
C GLU A 263 -1.20 5.24 11.64
N HIS A 264 -0.23 4.32 11.59
CA HIS A 264 0.21 3.65 10.38
C HIS A 264 -0.57 2.38 10.03
N MET A 265 -1.31 1.78 10.97
CA MET A 265 -2.03 0.53 10.74
C MET A 265 -3.52 0.63 11.05
N ILE A 266 -3.93 1.16 12.22
CA ILE A 266 -5.35 1.21 12.60
C ILE A 266 -6.08 2.27 11.76
N ILE A 267 -5.58 3.49 11.75
CA ILE A 267 -6.09 4.58 10.90
C ILE A 267 -5.63 4.37 9.46
N GLY A 268 -4.37 3.91 9.28
CA GLY A 268 -3.78 3.65 7.98
C GLY A 268 -3.44 4.94 7.22
N MET A 269 -2.93 5.94 7.94
CA MET A 269 -2.48 7.19 7.32
C MET A 269 -1.38 6.91 6.29
N GLY A 270 -1.56 7.41 5.07
CA GLY A 270 -0.63 7.21 3.96
C GLY A 270 -0.87 5.97 3.10
N LEU A 271 -1.76 5.07 3.50
CA LEU A 271 -2.15 3.94 2.64
C LEU A 271 -2.89 4.43 1.39
N PRO A 272 -2.62 3.87 0.20
CA PRO A 272 -3.34 4.20 -1.02
C PRO A 272 -4.78 3.71 -0.91
N GLN A 273 -5.73 4.64 -0.89
CA GLN A 273 -7.16 4.35 -0.83
C GLN A 273 -8.01 5.55 -1.24
N VAL A 274 -9.15 5.27 -1.84
CA VAL A 274 -10.21 6.26 -2.09
C VAL A 274 -11.12 6.26 -0.86
N ILE A 275 -10.90 7.20 0.05
CA ILE A 275 -11.70 7.31 1.28
C ILE A 275 -13.18 7.50 0.93
N GLU A 276 -13.47 8.18 -0.17
CA GLU A 276 -14.79 8.47 -0.69
C GLU A 276 -15.59 7.18 -1.01
N MET A 277 -14.92 6.08 -1.34
CA MET A 277 -15.57 4.79 -1.57
C MET A 277 -16.17 4.20 -0.27
N PHE A 278 -15.70 4.62 0.90
CA PHE A 278 -16.03 3.98 2.18
C PHE A 278 -16.82 4.87 3.14
N LEU A 279 -16.68 6.18 3.07
CA LEU A 279 -17.34 7.09 4.00
C LEU A 279 -18.86 7.18 3.75
N ASN A 280 -19.60 6.53 4.64
CA ASN A 280 -21.03 6.78 4.87
C ASN A 280 -21.26 6.82 6.38
N PHE A 281 -21.93 7.87 6.85
CA PHE A 281 -22.27 8.01 8.27
C PHE A 281 -23.65 7.41 8.58
N ASN A 282 -23.88 6.14 8.22
CA ASN A 282 -25.04 5.41 8.71
C ASN A 282 -24.60 4.34 9.74
N VAL A 283 -25.54 3.88 10.53
CA VAL A 283 -25.27 2.94 11.64
C VAL A 283 -24.56 1.67 11.16
N THR A 284 -24.92 1.14 10.00
CA THR A 284 -24.30 -0.09 9.44
C THR A 284 -22.84 0.11 9.05
N GLU A 285 -22.45 1.28 8.58
CA GLU A 285 -21.06 1.59 8.24
C GLU A 285 -20.21 1.82 9.50
N ILE A 286 -20.80 2.33 10.58
CA ILE A 286 -20.13 2.43 11.88
C ILE A 286 -19.78 1.03 12.40
N PHE A 287 -20.70 0.07 12.34
CA PHE A 287 -20.40 -1.32 12.73
C PHE A 287 -19.29 -1.95 11.88
N LYS A 288 -19.28 -1.68 10.56
CA LYS A 288 -18.18 -2.13 9.70
C LYS A 288 -16.85 -1.50 10.09
N LEU A 289 -16.83 -0.21 10.39
CA LEU A 289 -15.63 0.49 10.85
C LEU A 289 -15.10 -0.12 12.15
N ILE A 290 -15.98 -0.40 13.11
CA ILE A 290 -15.62 -1.08 14.37
C ILE A 290 -15.05 -2.47 14.08
N TYR A 291 -15.69 -3.26 13.21
CA TYR A 291 -15.24 -4.59 12.82
C TYR A 291 -13.83 -4.55 12.19
N HIS A 292 -13.60 -3.69 11.20
CA HIS A 292 -12.29 -3.53 10.57
C HIS A 292 -11.22 -3.04 11.56
N SER A 293 -11.58 -2.10 12.44
CA SER A 293 -10.67 -1.61 13.48
C SER A 293 -10.31 -2.70 14.48
N ALA A 294 -11.25 -3.58 14.84
CA ALA A 294 -10.98 -4.72 15.71
C ALA A 294 -10.01 -5.70 15.08
N ILE A 295 -10.20 -6.07 13.81
CA ILE A 295 -9.28 -6.97 13.10
C ILE A 295 -7.87 -6.35 13.04
N ARG A 296 -7.76 -5.06 12.65
CA ARG A 296 -6.48 -4.35 12.61
C ARG A 296 -5.82 -4.34 14.00
N SER A 297 -6.59 -4.15 15.06
CA SER A 297 -6.07 -4.15 16.44
C SER A 297 -5.55 -5.52 16.86
N ILE A 298 -6.21 -6.61 16.46
CA ILE A 298 -5.75 -7.99 16.71
C ILE A 298 -4.43 -8.24 15.98
N CYS A 299 -4.36 -7.94 14.67
CA CYS A 299 -3.13 -8.08 13.87
C CYS A 299 -1.99 -7.25 14.48
N ALA A 300 -2.27 -6.01 14.85
CA ALA A 300 -1.31 -5.10 15.48
C ALA A 300 -0.79 -5.62 16.82
N PHE A 301 -1.66 -6.15 17.67
CA PHE A 301 -1.27 -6.72 18.95
C PHE A 301 -0.38 -7.96 18.77
N GLN A 302 -0.73 -8.86 17.86
CA GLN A 302 0.07 -10.06 17.59
C GLN A 302 1.44 -9.70 16.97
N MET A 303 1.48 -8.73 16.06
CA MET A 303 2.71 -8.18 15.53
C MET A 303 3.59 -7.62 16.65
N LEU A 304 3.03 -6.77 17.51
CA LEU A 304 3.76 -6.12 18.61
C LEU A 304 4.28 -7.14 19.65
N ARG A 305 3.54 -8.22 19.91
CA ARG A 305 4.01 -9.29 20.81
C ARG A 305 5.33 -9.91 20.36
N LYS A 306 5.54 -10.08 19.04
CA LYS A 306 6.70 -10.73 18.45
C LYS A 306 7.87 -9.76 18.22
N ALA A 307 7.61 -8.46 18.20
CA ALA A 307 8.58 -7.46 17.77
C ALA A 307 9.56 -7.03 18.88
N LYS A 308 10.83 -6.82 18.52
CA LYS A 308 11.73 -5.88 19.18
C LYS A 308 11.47 -4.49 18.60
N CYS A 309 11.36 -3.48 19.46
CA CYS A 309 10.86 -2.16 19.10
C CYS A 309 11.94 -1.10 19.24
N PHE A 310 12.02 -0.20 18.27
CA PHE A 310 13.00 0.88 18.22
C PHE A 310 12.37 2.21 17.80
N TYR A 311 12.88 3.30 18.36
CA TYR A 311 12.75 4.63 17.77
C TYR A 311 13.98 4.93 16.93
N PHE A 312 13.73 5.49 15.76
CA PHE A 312 14.76 5.82 14.79
C PHE A 312 14.73 7.32 14.48
N TYR A 313 15.69 8.05 15.00
CA TYR A 313 15.94 9.45 14.68
C TYR A 313 16.87 9.50 13.48
N MET A 314 16.31 9.68 12.29
CA MET A 314 17.03 9.65 11.02
C MET A 314 17.68 10.99 10.71
N GLY A 315 18.98 11.05 10.75
CA GLY A 315 19.79 12.19 10.28
C GLY A 315 19.94 12.23 8.76
N PRO A 316 20.71 13.18 8.24
CA PRO A 316 20.91 13.37 6.80
C PRO A 316 21.77 12.30 6.11
N ASP A 317 22.62 11.59 6.85
CA ASP A 317 23.47 10.52 6.30
C ASP A 317 22.65 9.27 6.01
N ARG A 318 22.40 9.03 4.72
CA ARG A 318 21.51 7.99 4.23
C ARG A 318 22.13 6.60 4.37
N SER A 319 23.41 6.46 4.08
CA SER A 319 24.13 5.19 4.19
C SER A 319 24.24 4.75 5.64
N TYR A 320 24.55 5.67 6.54
CA TYR A 320 24.58 5.40 7.97
C TYR A 320 23.20 5.03 8.52
N ASN A 321 22.12 5.63 8.00
CA ASN A 321 20.75 5.23 8.34
C ASN A 321 20.49 3.75 8.03
N ALA A 322 20.88 3.30 6.84
CA ALA A 322 20.73 1.90 6.43
C ALA A 322 21.59 0.97 7.27
N GLN A 323 22.84 1.36 7.56
CA GLN A 323 23.75 0.57 8.38
C GLN A 323 23.21 0.30 9.79
N LEU A 324 22.62 1.30 10.45
CA LEU A 324 22.00 1.11 11.77
C LEU A 324 20.87 0.07 11.76
N ILE A 325 20.07 0.05 10.71
CA ILE A 325 19.00 -0.96 10.55
C ILE A 325 19.62 -2.35 10.29
N LEU A 326 20.61 -2.44 9.39
CA LEU A 326 21.30 -3.69 9.07
C LEU A 326 21.96 -4.31 10.31
N ASP A 327 22.64 -3.52 11.11
CA ASP A 327 23.29 -3.99 12.35
C ASP A 327 22.28 -4.64 13.29
N GLN A 328 21.11 -4.03 13.47
CA GLN A 328 20.04 -4.61 14.29
C GLN A 328 19.43 -5.87 13.68
N MET A 329 19.34 -5.95 12.34
CA MET A 329 18.86 -7.16 11.66
C MET A 329 19.85 -8.32 11.85
N TYR A 330 21.14 -8.08 11.69
CA TYR A 330 22.20 -9.08 11.94
C TYR A 330 22.25 -9.50 13.41
N GLU A 331 22.18 -8.56 14.34
CA GLU A 331 22.13 -8.86 15.77
C GLU A 331 20.93 -9.76 16.12
N MET A 332 19.74 -9.44 15.56
CA MET A 332 18.54 -10.22 15.77
C MET A 332 18.63 -11.63 15.15
N GLN A 333 19.32 -11.76 14.02
CA GLN A 333 19.54 -13.04 13.35
C GLN A 333 20.51 -13.92 14.12
N ASN A 334 21.58 -13.35 14.68
CA ASN A 334 22.61 -14.06 15.41
C ASN A 334 22.23 -14.35 16.87
N SER A 335 21.25 -13.63 17.43
CA SER A 335 20.74 -13.93 18.77
C SER A 335 20.09 -15.30 18.76
N SER A 336 20.74 -16.27 19.37
CA SER A 336 20.16 -17.61 19.62
C SER A 336 18.82 -17.46 20.34
N ILE A 337 17.86 -18.25 19.94
CA ILE A 337 16.50 -18.34 20.51
C ILE A 337 16.61 -18.83 21.95
#